data_8f9a95ef3a46d082b0ad00a514a42eb8
#
_entry.id   8f9a95ef3a46d082b0ad00a514a42eb8
#
_cell.length_a   1.000
_cell.length_b   1.000
_cell.length_c   1.000
_cell.angle_alpha   90.00
_cell.angle_beta   90.00
_cell.angle_gamma   90.00
#
_symmetry.space_group_name_H-M   'P 1'
#
loop_
_entity.id
_entity.type
_entity.pdbx_description
1 polymer ?
#
loop_
_entity_poly.entity_id
_entity_poly.type
_entity_poly.pdbx_seq_one_letter_code
_entity_poly.pdbx_strand_id
1 'polypeptide(L)'
;MDYKNIAKKIIELKNADLTLREKLLQSGKLSEGYNEEMKDLHNKNAKILNEIINKIGYPTIDKVGKEANEATWLVIQHSIGQPLFMKNCARLLEIAVSENKADPKNLAYLTDRIAVFEDKPQLYGTQFDWDESGNLSPNLFDDLTKVNERRKSIGLNILEEQTEIMRRWAINENQSPPKELERRKQEFDQWRKNVGWTK
;
A
#
# COMPACT_ATOMS: atom_id res chain seq x y z
N MET A 1 -13.59 -24.72 -10.35
CA MET A 1 -13.75 -23.41 -9.66
C MET A 1 -13.84 -22.33 -10.72
N ASP A 2 -14.75 -21.37 -10.59
CA ASP A 2 -14.96 -20.33 -11.62
C ASP A 2 -14.03 -19.12 -11.34
N TYR A 3 -12.79 -19.23 -11.79
CA TYR A 3 -11.80 -18.16 -11.66
C TYR A 3 -12.15 -16.88 -12.41
N LYS A 4 -12.95 -16.97 -13.49
CA LYS A 4 -13.38 -15.79 -14.27
C LYS A 4 -14.33 -14.91 -13.45
N ASN A 5 -15.29 -15.49 -12.75
CA ASN A 5 -16.17 -14.73 -11.86
C ASN A 5 -15.43 -14.19 -10.64
N ILE A 6 -14.45 -14.94 -10.12
CA ILE A 6 -13.58 -14.45 -9.03
C ILE A 6 -12.78 -13.22 -9.48
N ALA A 7 -12.16 -13.28 -10.66
CA ALA A 7 -11.42 -12.15 -11.23
C ALA A 7 -12.29 -10.91 -11.38
N LYS A 8 -13.49 -11.07 -11.97
CA LYS A 8 -14.46 -9.97 -12.09
C LYS A 8 -14.79 -9.36 -10.73
N LYS A 9 -15.05 -10.19 -9.72
CA LYS A 9 -15.37 -9.74 -8.36
C LYS A 9 -14.23 -8.92 -7.76
N ILE A 10 -12.98 -9.36 -7.90
CA ILE A 10 -11.81 -8.64 -7.39
C ILE A 10 -11.65 -7.27 -8.08
N ILE A 11 -11.86 -7.22 -9.40
CA ILE A 11 -11.81 -5.96 -10.16
C ILE A 11 -12.91 -4.99 -9.69
N GLU A 12 -14.12 -5.51 -9.39
CA GLU A 12 -15.20 -4.69 -8.82
C GLU A 12 -14.82 -4.06 -7.47
N LEU A 13 -14.09 -4.79 -6.59
CA LEU A 13 -13.62 -4.24 -5.32
C LEU A 13 -12.66 -3.06 -5.55
N LYS A 14 -11.69 -3.21 -6.45
CA LYS A 14 -10.77 -2.14 -6.86
C LYS A 14 -11.54 -0.93 -7.40
N ASN A 15 -12.48 -1.16 -8.33
CA ASN A 15 -13.21 -0.08 -8.98
C ASN A 15 -14.08 0.69 -7.97
N ALA A 16 -14.72 0.01 -7.02
CA ALA A 16 -15.49 0.66 -5.95
C ALA A 16 -14.60 1.58 -5.08
N ASP A 17 -13.39 1.13 -4.76
CA ASP A 17 -12.39 1.89 -4.01
C ASP A 17 -11.98 3.17 -4.77
N LEU A 18 -11.55 3.03 -6.00
CA LEU A 18 -11.11 4.17 -6.82
C LEU A 18 -12.24 5.18 -7.07
N THR A 19 -13.47 4.69 -7.33
CA THR A 19 -14.63 5.55 -7.54
C THR A 19 -14.98 6.35 -6.29
N LEU A 20 -14.99 5.73 -5.11
CA LEU A 20 -15.25 6.43 -3.86
C LEU A 20 -14.15 7.45 -3.57
N ARG A 21 -12.88 7.07 -3.76
CA ARG A 21 -11.75 7.96 -3.56
C ARG A 21 -11.84 9.20 -4.45
N GLU A 22 -12.15 9.02 -5.74
CA GLU A 22 -12.31 10.14 -6.67
C GLU A 22 -13.45 11.07 -6.25
N LYS A 23 -14.62 10.52 -5.88
CA LYS A 23 -15.77 11.29 -5.37
C LYS A 23 -15.40 12.13 -4.14
N LEU A 24 -14.68 11.53 -3.18
CA LEU A 24 -14.26 12.22 -1.97
C LEU A 24 -13.21 13.30 -2.26
N LEU A 25 -12.30 13.05 -3.19
CA LEU A 25 -11.31 14.02 -3.63
C LEU A 25 -12.00 15.24 -4.28
N GLN A 26 -12.93 15.03 -5.22
CA GLN A 26 -13.67 16.09 -5.89
C GLN A 26 -14.54 16.91 -4.92
N SER A 27 -15.03 16.30 -3.85
CA SER A 27 -15.82 16.99 -2.81
C SER A 27 -14.98 17.61 -1.68
N GLY A 28 -13.64 17.54 -1.76
CA GLY A 28 -12.72 18.08 -0.74
C GLY A 28 -12.73 17.32 0.59
N LYS A 29 -13.36 16.15 0.65
CA LYS A 29 -13.51 15.36 1.90
C LYS A 29 -12.36 14.39 2.19
N LEU A 30 -11.34 14.35 1.33
CA LEU A 30 -10.21 13.42 1.46
C LEU A 30 -9.00 14.04 2.20
N SER A 31 -9.12 15.26 2.71
CA SER A 31 -7.99 16.11 3.07
C SER A 31 -7.37 15.85 4.44
N GLU A 32 -8.03 15.14 5.35
CA GLU A 32 -7.50 14.93 6.71
C GLU A 32 -7.73 13.50 7.22
N GLY A 33 -6.64 12.83 7.60
CA GLY A 33 -6.68 11.52 8.24
C GLY A 33 -7.23 10.39 7.37
N TYR A 34 -7.69 9.33 8.00
CA TYR A 34 -8.32 8.20 7.33
C TYR A 34 -9.84 8.39 7.28
N ASN A 35 -10.34 8.83 6.14
CA ASN A 35 -11.76 9.11 5.94
C ASN A 35 -12.64 7.90 6.28
N GLU A 36 -13.73 8.09 7.04
CA GLU A 36 -14.57 6.98 7.54
C GLU A 36 -15.27 6.22 6.40
N GLU A 37 -15.77 6.89 5.35
CA GLU A 37 -16.38 6.18 4.19
C GLU A 37 -15.35 5.28 3.49
N MET A 38 -14.10 5.75 3.34
CA MET A 38 -13.00 4.94 2.79
C MET A 38 -12.66 3.77 3.71
N LYS A 39 -12.57 3.99 5.01
CA LYS A 39 -12.29 2.96 6.01
C LYS A 39 -13.34 1.84 5.97
N ASP A 40 -14.63 2.21 5.93
CA ASP A 40 -15.71 1.23 5.86
C ASP A 40 -15.66 0.41 4.58
N LEU A 41 -15.41 1.06 3.43
CA LEU A 41 -15.24 0.37 2.15
C LEU A 41 -14.02 -0.54 2.16
N HIS A 42 -12.86 -0.07 2.66
CA HIS A 42 -11.64 -0.88 2.74
C HIS A 42 -11.85 -2.11 3.63
N ASN A 43 -12.52 -1.96 4.78
CA ASN A 43 -12.83 -3.08 5.67
C ASN A 43 -13.78 -4.10 5.00
N LYS A 44 -14.80 -3.63 4.27
CA LYS A 44 -15.70 -4.49 3.49
C LYS A 44 -14.95 -5.23 2.38
N ASN A 45 -14.10 -4.51 1.64
CA ASN A 45 -13.29 -5.08 0.57
C ASN A 45 -12.31 -6.13 1.11
N ALA A 46 -11.63 -5.84 2.23
CA ALA A 46 -10.74 -6.77 2.90
C ALA A 46 -11.45 -8.08 3.29
N LYS A 47 -12.66 -7.98 3.85
CA LYS A 47 -13.47 -9.14 4.24
C LYS A 47 -13.79 -10.02 3.01
N ILE A 48 -14.30 -9.42 1.94
CA ILE A 48 -14.65 -10.15 0.71
C ILE A 48 -13.40 -10.78 0.09
N LEU A 49 -12.29 -10.05 0.02
CA LEU A 49 -11.04 -10.57 -0.53
C LEU A 49 -10.47 -11.70 0.33
N ASN A 50 -10.58 -11.60 1.65
CA ASN A 50 -10.15 -12.67 2.56
C ASN A 50 -10.98 -13.97 2.35
N GLU A 51 -12.29 -13.86 2.12
CA GLU A 51 -13.13 -15.00 1.76
C GLU A 51 -12.69 -15.65 0.43
N ILE A 52 -12.31 -14.86 -0.55
CA ILE A 52 -11.74 -15.34 -1.81
C ILE A 52 -10.41 -16.05 -1.56
N ILE A 53 -9.50 -15.43 -0.82
CA ILE A 53 -8.18 -15.99 -0.51
C ILE A 53 -8.30 -17.31 0.26
N ASN A 54 -9.24 -17.43 1.19
CA ASN A 54 -9.49 -18.68 1.91
C ASN A 54 -9.96 -19.83 0.99
N LYS A 55 -10.60 -19.50 -0.14
CA LYS A 55 -11.09 -20.50 -1.10
C LYS A 55 -10.06 -20.91 -2.14
N ILE A 56 -9.23 -19.98 -2.61
CA ILE A 56 -8.34 -20.22 -3.76
C ILE A 56 -6.86 -20.01 -3.47
N GLY A 57 -6.49 -19.60 -2.25
CA GLY A 57 -5.17 -19.05 -1.94
C GLY A 57 -4.99 -17.65 -2.52
N TYR A 58 -3.75 -17.16 -2.59
CA TYR A 58 -3.49 -15.87 -3.22
C TYR A 58 -3.99 -15.87 -4.68
N PRO A 59 -4.70 -14.79 -5.13
CA PRO A 59 -5.16 -14.65 -6.51
C PRO A 59 -4.02 -14.33 -7.47
N THR A 60 -3.28 -15.36 -7.86
CA THR A 60 -2.10 -15.29 -8.74
C THR A 60 -2.48 -15.01 -10.20
N ILE A 61 -1.50 -14.55 -11.00
CA ILE A 61 -1.72 -14.19 -12.41
C ILE A 61 -2.29 -15.35 -13.22
N ASP A 62 -1.82 -16.57 -12.98
CA ASP A 62 -2.29 -17.79 -13.64
C ASP A 62 -3.72 -18.18 -13.28
N LYS A 63 -4.22 -17.81 -12.08
CA LYS A 63 -5.61 -18.07 -11.64
C LYS A 63 -6.59 -17.01 -12.16
N VAL A 64 -6.27 -15.74 -11.96
CA VAL A 64 -7.24 -14.65 -12.14
C VAL A 64 -6.86 -13.64 -13.24
N GLY A 65 -5.70 -13.81 -13.87
CA GLY A 65 -5.16 -12.86 -14.84
C GLY A 65 -4.49 -11.64 -14.19
N LYS A 66 -3.72 -10.91 -15.01
CA LYS A 66 -2.89 -9.80 -14.53
C LYS A 66 -3.71 -8.69 -13.86
N GLU A 67 -4.80 -8.26 -14.49
CA GLU A 67 -5.61 -7.15 -13.97
C GLU A 67 -6.23 -7.45 -12.59
N ALA A 68 -6.77 -8.65 -12.39
CA ALA A 68 -7.33 -9.03 -11.09
C ALA A 68 -6.25 -9.30 -10.04
N ASN A 69 -5.06 -9.74 -10.43
CA ASN A 69 -3.91 -9.85 -9.54
C ASN A 69 -3.45 -8.46 -9.05
N GLU A 70 -3.34 -7.47 -9.93
CA GLU A 70 -3.04 -6.08 -9.56
C GLU A 70 -4.16 -5.47 -8.69
N ALA A 71 -5.42 -5.75 -9.01
CA ALA A 71 -6.56 -5.33 -8.19
C ALA A 71 -6.53 -5.96 -6.80
N THR A 72 -6.14 -7.23 -6.68
CA THR A 72 -5.91 -7.92 -5.40
C THR A 72 -4.90 -7.14 -4.55
N TRP A 73 -3.75 -6.83 -5.13
CA TRP A 73 -2.71 -6.07 -4.45
C TRP A 73 -3.19 -4.70 -3.99
N LEU A 74 -3.92 -3.95 -4.83
CA LEU A 74 -4.45 -2.64 -4.46
C LEU A 74 -5.41 -2.72 -3.28
N VAL A 75 -6.34 -3.68 -3.27
CA VAL A 75 -7.26 -3.89 -2.14
C VAL A 75 -6.48 -4.21 -0.85
N ILE A 76 -5.44 -5.05 -0.93
CA ILE A 76 -4.59 -5.36 0.23
C ILE A 76 -3.85 -4.09 0.71
N GLN A 77 -3.27 -3.31 -0.20
CA GLN A 77 -2.56 -2.06 0.11
C GLN A 77 -3.44 -1.03 0.82
N HIS A 78 -4.72 -0.99 0.52
CA HIS A 78 -5.68 -0.07 1.12
C HIS A 78 -6.31 -0.60 2.41
N SER A 79 -6.12 -1.88 2.74
CA SER A 79 -6.68 -2.50 3.96
C SER A 79 -5.92 -2.14 5.23
N ILE A 80 -5.50 -0.88 5.35
CA ILE A 80 -4.60 -0.39 6.41
C ILE A 80 -5.15 -0.51 7.83
N GLY A 81 -6.47 -0.56 8.00
CA GLY A 81 -7.14 -0.84 9.26
C GLY A 81 -7.18 -2.33 9.64
N GLN A 82 -6.54 -3.22 8.85
CA GLN A 82 -6.60 -4.68 9.04
C GLN A 82 -5.18 -5.30 9.09
N PRO A 83 -4.38 -5.04 10.17
CA PRO A 83 -2.98 -5.46 10.26
C PRO A 83 -2.75 -6.94 9.99
N LEU A 84 -3.54 -7.82 10.62
CA LEU A 84 -3.40 -9.27 10.47
C LEU A 84 -3.69 -9.74 9.04
N PHE A 85 -4.70 -9.15 8.39
CA PHE A 85 -5.02 -9.44 7.01
C PHE A 85 -3.88 -9.03 6.07
N MET A 86 -3.36 -7.80 6.19
CA MET A 86 -2.24 -7.33 5.37
C MET A 86 -0.99 -8.20 5.53
N LYS A 87 -0.62 -8.54 6.77
CA LYS A 87 0.54 -9.41 7.05
C LYS A 87 0.37 -10.82 6.50
N ASN A 88 -0.82 -11.41 6.62
CA ASN A 88 -1.11 -12.71 6.04
C ASN A 88 -1.02 -12.67 4.50
N CYS A 89 -1.58 -11.63 3.89
CA CYS A 89 -1.50 -11.44 2.44
C CYS A 89 -0.07 -11.22 1.96
N ALA A 90 0.78 -10.50 2.71
CA ALA A 90 2.19 -10.32 2.36
C ALA A 90 2.93 -11.66 2.29
N ARG A 91 2.71 -12.58 3.26
CA ARG A 91 3.31 -13.93 3.21
C ARG A 91 2.84 -14.75 2.01
N LEU A 92 1.55 -14.66 1.68
CA LEU A 92 1.01 -15.37 0.51
C LEU A 92 1.53 -14.77 -0.81
N LEU A 93 1.70 -13.46 -0.87
CA LEU A 93 2.29 -12.76 -2.00
C LEU A 93 3.77 -13.13 -2.17
N GLU A 94 4.53 -13.24 -1.07
CA GLU A 94 5.92 -13.68 -1.09
C GLU A 94 6.07 -15.07 -1.74
N ILE A 95 5.19 -16.01 -1.38
CA ILE A 95 5.14 -17.34 -2.02
C ILE A 95 4.82 -17.21 -3.51
N ALA A 96 3.80 -16.41 -3.86
CA ALA A 96 3.43 -16.21 -5.26
C ALA A 96 4.55 -15.57 -6.09
N VAL A 97 5.32 -14.64 -5.51
CA VAL A 97 6.51 -14.04 -6.14
C VAL A 97 7.61 -15.05 -6.34
N SER A 98 7.92 -15.90 -5.33
CA SER A 98 8.93 -16.95 -5.44
C SER A 98 8.59 -17.98 -6.53
N GLU A 99 7.31 -18.16 -6.83
CA GLU A 99 6.81 -19.02 -7.91
C GLU A 99 6.66 -18.29 -9.27
N ASN A 100 7.10 -17.04 -9.38
CA ASN A 100 6.92 -16.17 -10.57
C ASN A 100 5.45 -15.99 -10.98
N LYS A 101 4.52 -15.99 -10.03
CA LYS A 101 3.06 -15.83 -10.23
C LYS A 101 2.50 -14.49 -9.80
N ALA A 102 3.36 -13.58 -9.33
CA ALA A 102 3.02 -12.21 -8.95
C ALA A 102 4.23 -11.28 -9.16
N ASP A 103 3.98 -9.98 -9.24
CA ASP A 103 5.04 -8.97 -9.42
C ASP A 103 5.83 -8.75 -8.11
N PRO A 104 7.18 -8.90 -8.11
CA PRO A 104 8.00 -8.65 -6.92
C PRO A 104 7.95 -7.19 -6.45
N LYS A 105 7.66 -6.24 -7.33
CA LYS A 105 7.45 -4.83 -6.93
C LYS A 105 6.26 -4.69 -6.00
N ASN A 106 5.17 -5.41 -6.26
CA ASN A 106 3.99 -5.42 -5.41
C ASN A 106 4.32 -5.90 -3.98
N LEU A 107 5.17 -6.92 -3.85
CA LEU A 107 5.66 -7.39 -2.56
C LEU A 107 6.51 -6.32 -1.87
N ALA A 108 7.44 -5.68 -2.57
CA ALA A 108 8.28 -4.62 -2.03
C ALA A 108 7.45 -3.45 -1.46
N TYR A 109 6.46 -2.97 -2.21
CA TYR A 109 5.56 -1.90 -1.75
C TYR A 109 4.72 -2.32 -0.54
N LEU A 110 4.22 -3.56 -0.50
CA LEU A 110 3.40 -4.05 0.61
C LEU A 110 4.23 -4.25 1.88
N THR A 111 5.43 -4.84 1.78
CA THR A 111 6.31 -5.05 2.93
C THR A 111 6.80 -3.75 3.54
N ASP A 112 7.17 -2.78 2.71
CA ASP A 112 7.59 -1.46 3.19
C ASP A 112 6.44 -0.69 3.85
N ARG A 113 5.22 -0.76 3.29
CA ARG A 113 4.04 -0.17 3.92
C ARG A 113 3.76 -0.77 5.30
N ILE A 114 3.85 -2.09 5.42
CA ILE A 114 3.72 -2.79 6.71
C ILE A 114 4.83 -2.33 7.66
N ALA A 115 6.07 -2.22 7.19
CA ALA A 115 7.20 -1.76 8.01
C ALA A 115 6.95 -0.35 8.57
N VAL A 116 6.49 0.60 7.73
CA VAL A 116 6.14 1.96 8.17
C VAL A 116 5.03 1.94 9.24
N PHE A 117 3.99 1.13 9.06
CA PHE A 117 2.93 1.01 10.07
C PHE A 117 3.43 0.38 11.37
N GLU A 118 4.40 -0.53 11.31
CA GLU A 118 5.01 -1.17 12.48
C GLU A 118 6.16 -0.36 13.11
N ASP A 119 6.45 0.83 12.60
CA ASP A 119 7.58 1.67 13.03
C ASP A 119 8.95 1.00 12.83
N LYS A 120 9.10 0.30 11.70
CA LYS A 120 10.31 -0.43 11.33
C LYS A 120 10.94 0.16 10.08
N PRO A 121 12.25 -0.02 9.88
CA PRO A 121 12.90 0.39 8.65
C PRO A 121 12.35 -0.34 7.43
N GLN A 122 12.12 0.41 6.36
CA GLN A 122 11.78 -0.12 5.05
C GLN A 122 12.97 -0.88 4.44
N LEU A 123 12.68 -1.92 3.67
CA LEU A 123 13.70 -2.69 2.95
C LEU A 123 14.01 -2.14 1.55
N TYR A 124 13.05 -1.42 0.96
CA TYR A 124 13.13 -0.89 -0.41
C TYR A 124 12.96 0.64 -0.48
N GLY A 125 12.54 1.32 0.60
CA GLY A 125 12.30 2.76 0.59
C GLY A 125 11.17 3.18 -0.36
N THR A 126 10.05 2.47 -0.36
CA THR A 126 8.93 2.73 -1.30
C THR A 126 7.89 3.68 -0.74
N GLN A 127 7.86 3.91 0.57
CA GLN A 127 6.90 4.78 1.24
C GLN A 127 7.56 6.11 1.59
N PHE A 128 6.92 7.21 1.20
CA PHE A 128 7.41 8.56 1.36
C PHE A 128 6.45 9.38 2.23
N ASP A 129 6.99 10.34 2.96
CA ASP A 129 6.23 11.36 3.67
C ASP A 129 7.02 12.68 3.74
N TRP A 130 6.39 13.74 4.22
CA TRP A 130 7.01 15.04 4.43
C TRP A 130 7.95 15.00 5.65
N ASP A 131 9.19 15.45 5.44
CA ASP A 131 10.17 15.62 6.51
C ASP A 131 10.05 17.00 7.19
N GLU A 132 10.83 17.21 8.26
CA GLU A 132 10.84 18.45 9.03
C GLU A 132 11.34 19.67 8.24
N SER A 133 12.07 19.43 7.14
CA SER A 133 12.53 20.48 6.23
C SER A 133 11.51 20.81 5.15
N GLY A 134 10.32 20.15 5.17
CA GLY A 134 9.28 20.34 4.19
C GLY A 134 9.56 19.68 2.83
N ASN A 135 10.44 18.69 2.78
CA ASN A 135 10.68 17.90 1.58
C ASN A 135 9.97 16.56 1.66
N LEU A 136 9.53 16.07 0.50
CA LEU A 136 9.04 14.70 0.40
C LEU A 136 10.23 13.75 0.41
N SER A 137 10.32 12.93 1.45
CA SER A 137 11.47 12.05 1.72
C SER A 137 11.00 10.62 2.05
N PRO A 138 11.82 9.58 1.77
CA PRO A 138 11.46 8.23 2.18
C PRO A 138 11.38 8.16 3.72
N ASN A 139 10.36 7.47 4.24
CA ASN A 139 10.31 7.12 5.65
C ASN A 139 11.54 6.29 6.05
N LEU A 140 11.77 6.10 7.35
CA LEU A 140 12.91 5.32 7.86
C LEU A 140 13.15 4.05 7.03
N PHE A 141 14.37 3.86 6.55
CA PHE A 141 14.79 2.72 5.75
C PHE A 141 16.10 2.11 6.26
N ASP A 142 16.41 0.89 5.82
CA ASP A 142 17.64 0.15 6.10
C ASP A 142 18.87 0.84 5.46
N ASP A 143 20.02 0.23 5.58
CA ASP A 143 21.24 0.68 4.92
C ASP A 143 21.02 0.98 3.42
N LEU A 144 21.43 2.16 2.95
CA LEU A 144 21.17 2.65 1.60
C LEU A 144 21.73 1.72 0.51
N THR A 145 22.93 1.17 0.74
CA THR A 145 23.56 0.22 -0.21
C THR A 145 22.69 -1.01 -0.37
N LYS A 146 22.24 -1.59 0.73
CA LYS A 146 21.35 -2.77 0.72
C LYS A 146 19.99 -2.47 0.12
N VAL A 147 19.42 -1.29 0.41
CA VAL A 147 18.17 -0.83 -0.22
C VAL A 147 18.35 -0.78 -1.74
N ASN A 148 19.42 -0.15 -2.23
CA ASN A 148 19.67 -0.02 -3.67
C ASN A 148 19.94 -1.36 -4.35
N GLU A 149 20.64 -2.31 -3.70
CA GLU A 149 20.81 -3.68 -4.19
C GLU A 149 19.45 -4.39 -4.35
N ARG A 150 18.59 -4.34 -3.32
CA ARG A 150 17.24 -4.94 -3.37
C ARG A 150 16.38 -4.29 -4.46
N ARG A 151 16.40 -2.95 -4.56
CA ARG A 151 15.67 -2.22 -5.60
C ARG A 151 16.08 -2.65 -6.99
N LYS A 152 17.38 -2.70 -7.25
CA LYS A 152 17.95 -3.15 -8.53
C LYS A 152 17.52 -4.58 -8.86
N SER A 153 17.52 -5.49 -7.88
CA SER A 153 17.17 -6.91 -8.11
C SER A 153 15.75 -7.13 -8.61
N ILE A 154 14.84 -6.17 -8.36
CA ILE A 154 13.44 -6.22 -8.81
C ILE A 154 13.11 -5.17 -9.87
N GLY A 155 14.11 -4.51 -10.45
CA GLY A 155 13.94 -3.54 -11.52
C GLY A 155 13.31 -2.20 -11.07
N LEU A 156 13.61 -1.76 -9.85
CA LEU A 156 13.37 -0.40 -9.39
C LEU A 156 14.65 0.44 -9.56
N ASN A 157 14.49 1.73 -9.83
CA ASN A 157 15.59 2.70 -9.81
C ASN A 157 16.16 2.87 -8.40
N ILE A 158 17.38 3.40 -8.25
CA ILE A 158 17.98 3.65 -6.94
C ILE A 158 17.12 4.64 -6.13
N LEU A 159 17.25 4.59 -4.80
CA LEU A 159 16.38 5.36 -3.91
C LEU A 159 16.55 6.87 -4.09
N GLU A 160 17.76 7.33 -4.35
CA GLU A 160 18.08 8.72 -4.60
C GLU A 160 17.35 9.27 -5.84
N GLU A 161 17.37 8.53 -6.95
CA GLU A 161 16.63 8.87 -8.17
C GLU A 161 15.11 8.88 -7.90
N GLN A 162 14.61 7.88 -7.18
CA GLN A 162 13.20 7.84 -6.81
C GLN A 162 12.81 9.03 -5.95
N THR A 163 13.65 9.43 -5.02
CA THR A 163 13.41 10.59 -4.16
C THR A 163 13.28 11.87 -4.99
N GLU A 164 14.16 12.07 -5.97
CA GLU A 164 14.07 13.22 -6.88
C GLU A 164 12.80 13.17 -7.75
N ILE A 165 12.39 11.99 -8.19
CA ILE A 165 11.14 11.81 -8.95
C ILE A 165 9.95 12.19 -8.07
N MET A 166 9.89 11.73 -6.82
CA MET A 166 8.79 12.01 -5.90
C MET A 166 8.71 13.51 -5.54
N ARG A 167 9.85 14.17 -5.34
CA ARG A 167 9.91 15.62 -5.09
C ARG A 167 9.40 16.42 -6.29
N ARG A 168 9.87 16.09 -7.50
CA ARG A 168 9.39 16.74 -8.73
C ARG A 168 7.89 16.52 -8.96
N TRP A 169 7.40 15.30 -8.69
CA TRP A 169 5.98 15.01 -8.75
C TRP A 169 5.18 15.89 -7.77
N ALA A 170 5.63 15.99 -6.52
CA ALA A 170 4.95 16.83 -5.52
C ALA A 170 4.88 18.31 -5.95
N ILE A 171 5.95 18.85 -6.53
CA ILE A 171 5.98 20.21 -7.06
C ILE A 171 4.98 20.37 -8.22
N ASN A 172 4.98 19.46 -9.18
CA ASN A 172 4.10 19.50 -10.35
C ASN A 172 2.61 19.40 -9.97
N GLU A 173 2.30 18.63 -8.92
CA GLU A 173 0.93 18.47 -8.39
C GLU A 173 0.57 19.55 -7.35
N ASN A 174 1.40 20.59 -7.19
CA ASN A 174 1.22 21.67 -6.20
C ASN A 174 1.00 21.13 -4.78
N GLN A 175 1.63 20.01 -4.45
CA GLN A 175 1.58 19.43 -3.12
C GLN A 175 2.50 20.21 -2.18
N SER A 176 2.06 20.38 -0.95
CA SER A 176 2.82 21.08 0.10
C SER A 176 2.80 20.27 1.41
N PRO A 177 3.83 20.45 2.26
CA PRO A 177 3.83 19.82 3.57
C PRO A 177 2.62 20.25 4.39
N PRO A 178 2.08 19.34 5.25
CA PRO A 178 0.97 19.70 6.14
C PRO A 178 1.38 20.79 7.12
N LYS A 179 0.48 21.72 7.40
CA LYS A 179 0.74 22.85 8.29
C LYS A 179 1.10 22.43 9.72
N GLU A 180 0.56 21.31 10.18
CA GLU A 180 0.71 20.80 11.55
C GLU A 180 1.33 19.40 11.53
N LEU A 181 2.58 19.31 11.04
CA LEU A 181 3.27 18.04 10.83
C LEU A 181 3.36 17.18 12.11
N GLU A 182 3.68 17.80 13.26
CA GLU A 182 3.79 17.11 14.54
C GLU A 182 2.43 16.56 15.02
N ARG A 183 1.35 17.33 14.89
CA ARG A 183 0.00 16.84 15.22
C ARG A 183 -0.36 15.64 14.35
N ARG A 184 -0.10 15.73 13.04
CA ARG A 184 -0.37 14.65 12.10
C ARG A 184 0.42 13.37 12.44
N LYS A 185 1.70 13.51 12.85
CA LYS A 185 2.52 12.38 13.33
C LYS A 185 1.90 11.74 14.58
N GLN A 186 1.49 12.54 15.57
CA GLN A 186 0.86 12.06 16.79
C GLN A 186 -0.48 11.35 16.52
N GLU A 187 -1.32 11.92 15.66
CA GLU A 187 -2.58 11.31 15.23
C GLU A 187 -2.35 9.98 14.50
N PHE A 188 -1.34 9.90 13.63
CA PHE A 188 -0.95 8.68 12.96
C PHE A 188 -0.45 7.61 13.94
N ASP A 189 0.36 7.98 14.92
CA ASP A 189 0.86 7.06 15.95
C ASP A 189 -0.28 6.52 16.82
N GLN A 190 -1.20 7.39 17.22
CA GLN A 190 -2.37 6.96 17.98
C GLN A 190 -3.27 6.05 17.15
N TRP A 191 -3.47 6.35 15.88
CA TRP A 191 -4.23 5.51 14.97
C TRP A 191 -3.57 4.13 14.81
N ARG A 192 -2.23 4.06 14.61
CA ARG A 192 -1.48 2.78 14.51
C ARG A 192 -1.71 1.89 15.74
N LYS A 193 -1.67 2.47 16.94
CA LYS A 193 -1.98 1.77 18.20
C LYS A 193 -3.43 1.27 18.23
N ASN A 194 -4.37 2.13 17.90
CA ASN A 194 -5.79 1.80 17.96
C ASN A 194 -6.19 0.65 17.04
N VAL A 195 -5.55 0.51 15.87
CA VAL A 195 -5.83 -0.59 14.92
C VAL A 195 -4.93 -1.81 15.12
N GLY A 196 -3.94 -1.75 16.02
CA GLY A 196 -3.09 -2.88 16.39
C GLY A 196 -1.83 -3.06 15.52
N TRP A 197 -1.32 -2.01 14.89
CA TRP A 197 -0.02 -2.03 14.20
C TRP A 197 1.15 -1.98 15.19
N THR A 198 1.03 -1.17 16.23
CA THR A 198 2.01 -1.02 17.32
C THR A 198 1.33 -1.26 18.66
N LYS A 199 2.16 -1.46 19.72
CA LYS A 199 1.68 -1.63 21.11
C LYS A 199 1.44 -0.29 21.80
#